data_f03cad4695e5253804223115cf0aa8a1
#
_entry.id   f03cad4695e5253804223115cf0aa8a1
#
_cell.length_a   1.000
_cell.length_b   1.000
_cell.length_c   1.000
_cell.angle_alpha   90.00
_cell.angle_beta   90.00
_cell.angle_gamma   90.00
#
_symmetry.space_group_name_H-M   'P 1'
#
loop_
_entity.id
_entity.type
_entity.pdbx_description
1 polymer ?
#
loop_
_entity_poly.entity_id
_entity_poly.type
_entity_poly.pdbx_seq_one_letter_code
_entity_poly.pdbx_strand_id
1 'polypeptide(L)'
;MSENSGSIVMSPDSKTPAEKLREMYHQWHPQVLSDFEEEMPKYWGRRWKANTTIGKLRMVLVHRPGVEFLSVGKPTPWPPHGDSLEAWRMTFKPDLEELVEHHENMVKAYRDEGVEVLVRKPDPYDPPYQVKAIYTDDVCHAAVYGQIVLRMYDYIRKGEEVPTYQTLAEAGCPVVGMVVGNGMAEGGSIGWLDEKHLIIAVHYPRANTQEPGVWRANEWGHLQYAKIVRAQDPEVDVRIMSGYGSRLGVTHYRMIDRHTSVQDPKRMEPLLVKWLESEMDWSFVVPPDDVYSVDASGSRVGPGTGVVLEPMKVLVPTGTPKATKWLESIGVEVVEVECSSLVRPRNSGSIHCCAGSIIRDSEPAD
;
A
#
# COMPACT_ATOMS: atom_id res chain seq x y z
N MET A 1 15.41 44.87 28.25
CA MET A 1 14.08 44.50 27.76
C MET A 1 14.00 43.01 27.72
N SER A 2 13.37 42.43 28.73
CA SER A 2 13.24 40.95 28.85
C SER A 2 11.98 40.51 28.15
N GLU A 3 12.13 39.74 27.06
CA GLU A 3 11.02 39.09 26.42
C GLU A 3 10.50 37.95 27.29
N ASN A 4 9.30 38.17 27.79
CA ASN A 4 8.54 37.17 28.53
C ASN A 4 7.93 36.18 27.56
N SER A 5 8.60 35.07 27.25
CA SER A 5 8.01 33.94 26.56
C SER A 5 7.10 33.19 27.55
N GLY A 6 5.86 33.67 27.66
CA GLY A 6 4.82 32.97 28.41
C GLY A 6 4.47 31.68 27.70
N SER A 7 5.01 30.54 28.12
CA SER A 7 4.50 29.23 27.80
C SER A 7 3.07 29.12 28.32
N ILE A 8 2.09 29.02 27.44
CA ILE A 8 0.70 28.75 27.82
C ILE A 8 0.70 27.29 28.33
N VAL A 9 0.77 27.13 29.64
CA VAL A 9 0.54 25.85 30.30
C VAL A 9 -0.97 25.61 30.22
N MET A 10 -1.40 24.76 29.30
CA MET A 10 -2.78 24.29 29.26
C MET A 10 -3.06 23.51 30.53
N SER A 11 -4.17 23.80 31.23
CA SER A 11 -4.57 22.99 32.37
C SER A 11 -4.92 21.56 31.94
N PRO A 12 -4.69 20.54 32.78
CA PRO A 12 -5.02 19.15 32.46
C PRO A 12 -6.49 18.90 32.08
N ASP A 13 -7.38 19.82 32.44
CA ASP A 13 -8.83 19.74 32.18
C ASP A 13 -9.27 20.55 30.95
N SER A 14 -8.37 21.10 30.15
CA SER A 14 -8.75 21.88 28.99
C SER A 14 -9.03 20.97 27.79
N LYS A 15 -10.31 20.73 27.51
CA LYS A 15 -10.77 20.06 26.30
C LYS A 15 -10.20 20.73 25.04
N THR A 16 -9.76 19.93 24.11
CA THR A 16 -9.33 20.42 22.79
C THR A 16 -10.48 21.12 22.06
N PRO A 17 -10.19 21.99 21.07
CA PRO A 17 -11.24 22.60 20.25
C PRO A 17 -12.14 21.54 19.57
N ALA A 18 -11.61 20.40 19.20
CA ALA A 18 -12.36 19.30 18.59
C ALA A 18 -13.34 18.65 19.59
N GLU A 19 -12.91 18.42 20.84
CA GLU A 19 -13.78 17.90 21.91
C GLU A 19 -14.89 18.89 22.27
N LYS A 20 -14.58 20.19 22.36
CA LYS A 20 -15.59 21.24 22.58
C LYS A 20 -16.59 21.31 21.44
N LEU A 21 -16.13 21.21 20.19
CA LEU A 21 -16.99 21.19 19.03
C LEU A 21 -17.90 19.97 19.03
N ARG A 22 -17.35 18.78 19.32
CA ARG A 22 -18.09 17.52 19.45
C ARG A 22 -19.16 17.61 20.51
N GLU A 23 -18.85 18.15 21.69
CA GLU A 23 -19.83 18.36 22.78
C GLU A 23 -20.93 19.37 22.41
N MET A 24 -20.56 20.48 21.76
CA MET A 24 -21.56 21.44 21.27
C MET A 24 -22.53 20.75 20.30
N TYR A 25 -22.02 19.99 19.34
CA TYR A 25 -22.86 19.25 18.40
C TYR A 25 -23.73 18.21 19.10
N HIS A 26 -23.20 17.42 20.03
CA HIS A 26 -23.99 16.47 20.83
C HIS A 26 -25.08 17.14 21.67
N GLN A 27 -24.78 18.32 22.21
CA GLN A 27 -25.76 19.06 22.99
C GLN A 27 -26.90 19.64 22.12
N TRP A 28 -26.60 20.06 20.90
CA TRP A 28 -27.55 20.75 20.02
C TRP A 28 -28.23 19.78 19.02
N HIS A 29 -27.53 18.73 18.62
CA HIS A 29 -27.99 17.74 17.65
C HIS A 29 -27.63 16.33 18.09
N PRO A 30 -28.14 15.85 19.23
CA PRO A 30 -27.75 14.53 19.77
C PRO A 30 -28.11 13.35 18.86
N GLN A 31 -28.92 13.58 17.83
CA GLN A 31 -29.34 12.57 16.86
C GLN A 31 -28.52 12.57 15.55
N VAL A 32 -27.61 13.53 15.36
CA VAL A 32 -26.93 13.77 14.08
C VAL A 32 -25.49 13.29 14.06
N LEU A 33 -24.89 13.01 15.21
CA LEU A 33 -23.51 12.56 15.30
C LEU A 33 -23.45 11.09 15.70
N SER A 34 -23.76 10.21 14.75
CA SER A 34 -23.29 8.84 14.81
C SER A 34 -21.82 8.78 14.39
N ASP A 35 -21.08 7.85 14.97
CA ASP A 35 -19.72 7.53 14.55
C ASP A 35 -19.79 6.91 13.15
N PHE A 36 -18.90 7.34 12.24
CA PHE A 36 -18.86 6.81 10.88
C PHE A 36 -18.60 5.29 10.88
N GLU A 37 -17.86 4.79 11.85
CA GLU A 37 -17.64 3.34 12.00
C GLU A 37 -18.93 2.61 12.30
N GLU A 38 -19.81 3.18 13.15
CA GLU A 38 -21.12 2.61 13.47
C GLU A 38 -22.11 2.70 12.30
N GLU A 39 -21.96 3.73 11.46
CA GLU A 39 -22.82 3.94 10.29
C GLU A 39 -22.49 2.99 9.14
N MET A 40 -21.21 2.59 8.97
CA MET A 40 -20.78 1.78 7.85
C MET A 40 -21.58 0.50 7.63
N PRO A 41 -21.83 -0.37 8.62
CA PRO A 41 -22.64 -1.57 8.43
C PRO A 41 -24.07 -1.24 8.00
N LYS A 42 -24.60 -0.12 8.45
CA LYS A 42 -25.99 0.29 8.22
C LYS A 42 -26.20 0.90 6.83
N TYR A 43 -25.32 1.79 6.39
CA TYR A 43 -25.50 2.57 5.17
C TYR A 43 -24.59 2.11 4.02
N TRP A 44 -23.44 1.47 4.34
CA TRP A 44 -22.45 0.99 3.39
C TRP A 44 -22.41 -0.55 3.31
N GLY A 45 -23.35 -1.24 4.00
CA GLY A 45 -23.55 -2.67 3.94
C GLY A 45 -22.56 -3.52 4.74
N ARG A 46 -21.38 -3.01 5.07
CA ARG A 46 -20.35 -3.67 5.87
C ARG A 46 -19.35 -2.67 6.45
N ARG A 47 -18.48 -3.15 7.36
CA ARG A 47 -17.38 -2.36 7.89
C ARG A 47 -16.21 -2.39 6.87
N TRP A 48 -15.94 -1.24 6.25
CA TRP A 48 -14.86 -1.04 5.29
C TRP A 48 -13.62 -0.49 6.00
N LYS A 49 -12.76 -1.37 6.51
CA LYS A 49 -11.56 -1.03 7.27
C LYS A 49 -10.39 -1.90 6.85
N ALA A 50 -9.24 -1.32 6.58
CA ALA A 50 -8.00 -2.04 6.23
C ALA A 50 -6.74 -1.27 6.67
N ASN A 51 -6.85 -0.45 7.72
CA ASN A 51 -5.75 0.36 8.27
C ASN A 51 -4.82 -0.44 9.19
N THR A 52 -4.52 -1.65 8.79
CA THR A 52 -3.50 -2.53 9.38
C THR A 52 -2.89 -3.38 8.29
N THR A 53 -1.64 -3.78 8.47
CA THR A 53 -0.94 -4.66 7.51
C THR A 53 -1.13 -6.14 7.85
N ILE A 54 -1.32 -6.47 9.12
CA ILE A 54 -1.32 -7.87 9.61
C ILE A 54 -2.70 -8.41 9.97
N GLY A 55 -3.69 -7.55 10.19
CA GLY A 55 -5.07 -8.01 10.41
C GLY A 55 -5.52 -8.96 9.30
N LYS A 56 -6.30 -10.00 9.62
CA LYS A 56 -6.74 -11.00 8.65
C LYS A 56 -7.36 -10.35 7.42
N LEU A 57 -6.80 -10.65 6.25
CA LEU A 57 -7.28 -10.13 4.97
C LEU A 57 -8.64 -10.74 4.64
N ARG A 58 -9.65 -9.89 4.42
CA ARG A 58 -11.01 -10.30 4.10
C ARG A 58 -11.42 -9.97 2.68
N MET A 59 -10.89 -8.87 2.13
CA MET A 59 -11.17 -8.48 0.75
C MET A 59 -9.94 -7.82 0.13
N VAL A 60 -9.65 -8.21 -1.11
CA VAL A 60 -8.54 -7.68 -1.91
C VAL A 60 -9.04 -7.14 -3.25
N LEU A 61 -8.51 -6.00 -3.68
CA LEU A 61 -8.64 -5.49 -5.04
C LEU A 61 -7.52 -6.05 -5.91
N VAL A 62 -7.87 -6.62 -7.05
CA VAL A 62 -6.93 -7.08 -8.08
C VAL A 62 -7.30 -6.51 -9.44
N HIS A 63 -6.39 -6.52 -10.40
CA HIS A 63 -6.68 -6.19 -11.80
C HIS A 63 -6.33 -7.36 -12.71
N ARG A 64 -7.32 -7.84 -13.44
CA ARG A 64 -7.13 -8.91 -14.43
C ARG A 64 -6.43 -8.37 -15.67
N PRO A 65 -5.26 -8.91 -16.05
CA PRO A 65 -4.59 -8.52 -17.30
C PRO A 65 -5.53 -8.63 -18.51
N GLY A 66 -5.52 -7.63 -19.38
CA GLY A 66 -6.42 -7.52 -20.49
C GLY A 66 -5.75 -7.01 -21.76
N VAL A 67 -6.57 -6.41 -22.64
CA VAL A 67 -6.15 -5.94 -23.97
C VAL A 67 -5.06 -4.86 -23.94
N GLU A 68 -4.86 -4.18 -22.82
CA GLU A 68 -3.77 -3.22 -22.63
C GLU A 68 -2.39 -3.83 -22.86
N PHE A 69 -2.21 -5.12 -22.55
CA PHE A 69 -0.95 -5.82 -22.79
C PHE A 69 -0.67 -6.06 -24.28
N LEU A 70 -1.70 -6.06 -25.14
CA LEU A 70 -1.55 -6.16 -26.60
C LEU A 70 -1.01 -4.86 -27.23
N SER A 71 -0.95 -3.79 -26.46
CA SER A 71 -0.34 -2.51 -26.87
C SER A 71 1.17 -2.48 -26.67
N VAL A 72 1.74 -3.37 -25.88
CA VAL A 72 3.20 -3.44 -25.65
C VAL A 72 3.94 -3.72 -26.96
N GLY A 73 4.93 -2.90 -27.26
CA GLY A 73 5.66 -2.97 -28.53
C GLY A 73 5.08 -2.10 -29.64
N LYS A 74 4.00 -1.37 -29.39
CA LYS A 74 3.51 -0.28 -30.24
C LYS A 74 4.00 1.07 -29.69
N PRO A 75 3.98 2.18 -30.47
CA PRO A 75 4.30 3.49 -29.96
C PRO A 75 3.46 3.85 -28.73
N THR A 76 4.11 4.26 -27.65
CA THR A 76 3.40 4.67 -26.41
C THR A 76 2.52 5.89 -26.68
N PRO A 77 1.36 6.03 -26.02
CA PRO A 77 0.51 7.22 -26.14
C PRO A 77 1.10 8.45 -25.42
N TRP A 78 2.21 8.31 -24.70
CA TRP A 78 2.91 9.40 -24.00
C TRP A 78 4.31 9.67 -24.60
N PRO A 79 4.84 10.90 -24.48
CA PRO A 79 6.20 11.22 -24.91
C PRO A 79 7.29 10.53 -24.04
N PRO A 80 8.42 10.14 -24.60
CA PRO A 80 8.73 10.11 -26.03
C PRO A 80 8.15 8.86 -26.71
N HIS A 81 7.17 8.95 -27.52
CA HIS A 81 6.39 7.90 -28.22
C HIS A 81 7.23 6.70 -28.70
N GLY A 82 7.82 5.96 -27.77
CA GLY A 82 8.69 4.81 -28.04
C GLY A 82 7.90 3.50 -28.05
N ASP A 83 8.40 2.51 -28.78
CA ASP A 83 7.83 1.16 -28.93
C ASP A 83 8.64 0.08 -28.20
N SER A 84 9.77 0.43 -27.61
CA SER A 84 10.61 -0.51 -26.88
C SER A 84 9.94 -1.02 -25.59
N LEU A 85 10.38 -2.18 -25.13
CA LEU A 85 9.92 -2.71 -23.83
C LEU A 85 10.23 -1.73 -22.69
N GLU A 86 11.36 -1.02 -22.77
CA GLU A 86 11.74 0.00 -21.80
C GLU A 86 10.75 1.17 -21.78
N ALA A 87 10.29 1.66 -22.95
CA ALA A 87 9.25 2.69 -23.04
C ALA A 87 7.95 2.24 -22.37
N TRP A 88 7.64 0.95 -22.42
CA TRP A 88 6.51 0.32 -21.75
C TRP A 88 6.81 -0.10 -20.30
N ARG A 89 8.00 0.24 -19.76
CA ARG A 89 8.41 -0.21 -18.41
C ARG A 89 8.33 -1.72 -18.22
N MET A 90 8.56 -2.48 -19.29
CA MET A 90 8.56 -3.94 -19.29
C MET A 90 9.99 -4.47 -19.43
N THR A 91 10.30 -5.57 -18.75
CA THR A 91 11.59 -6.27 -18.84
C THR A 91 11.52 -7.50 -19.75
N PHE A 92 10.33 -7.89 -20.17
CA PHE A 92 10.08 -9.01 -21.07
C PHE A 92 8.86 -8.70 -21.95
N LYS A 93 8.75 -9.40 -23.07
CA LYS A 93 7.55 -9.34 -23.90
C LYS A 93 6.43 -10.12 -23.20
N PRO A 94 5.32 -9.47 -22.83
CA PRO A 94 4.24 -10.15 -22.13
C PRO A 94 3.55 -11.16 -23.04
N ASP A 95 3.15 -12.29 -22.46
CA ASP A 95 2.20 -13.23 -23.01
C ASP A 95 0.89 -13.06 -22.25
N LEU A 96 -0.17 -12.66 -22.94
CA LEU A 96 -1.45 -12.36 -22.27
C LEU A 96 -2.11 -13.61 -21.70
N GLU A 97 -1.99 -14.77 -22.35
CA GLU A 97 -2.58 -16.02 -21.86
C GLU A 97 -1.90 -16.44 -20.57
N GLU A 98 -0.57 -16.40 -20.53
CA GLU A 98 0.22 -16.69 -19.30
C GLU A 98 -0.10 -15.68 -18.18
N LEU A 99 -0.18 -14.39 -18.50
CA LEU A 99 -0.53 -13.36 -17.51
C LEU A 99 -1.91 -13.61 -16.89
N VAL A 100 -2.89 -13.98 -17.71
CA VAL A 100 -4.24 -14.30 -17.27
C VAL A 100 -4.26 -15.57 -16.43
N GLU A 101 -3.57 -16.63 -16.84
CA GLU A 101 -3.46 -17.87 -16.07
C GLU A 101 -2.87 -17.59 -14.67
N HIS A 102 -1.76 -16.87 -14.61
CA HIS A 102 -1.11 -16.53 -13.35
C HIS A 102 -1.98 -15.61 -12.47
N HIS A 103 -2.75 -14.72 -13.07
CA HIS A 103 -3.73 -13.93 -12.34
C HIS A 103 -4.84 -14.81 -11.74
N GLU A 104 -5.39 -15.75 -12.52
CA GLU A 104 -6.45 -16.64 -12.03
C GLU A 104 -5.92 -17.58 -10.92
N ASN A 105 -4.66 -18.02 -11.00
CA ASN A 105 -4.01 -18.76 -9.91
C ASN A 105 -3.96 -17.91 -8.63
N MET A 106 -3.57 -16.65 -8.73
CA MET A 106 -3.53 -15.73 -7.59
C MET A 106 -4.94 -15.48 -7.01
N VAL A 107 -5.93 -15.26 -7.86
CA VAL A 107 -7.34 -15.12 -7.45
C VAL A 107 -7.84 -16.36 -6.74
N LYS A 108 -7.51 -17.55 -7.29
CA LYS A 108 -7.88 -18.82 -6.66
C LYS A 108 -7.24 -18.96 -5.28
N ALA A 109 -5.95 -18.65 -5.13
CA ALA A 109 -5.26 -18.73 -3.87
C ALA A 109 -5.92 -17.83 -2.80
N TYR A 110 -6.30 -16.58 -3.13
CA TYR A 110 -7.06 -15.73 -2.22
C TYR A 110 -8.41 -16.35 -1.82
N ARG A 111 -9.16 -16.88 -2.78
CA ARG A 111 -10.46 -17.50 -2.49
C ARG A 111 -10.37 -18.76 -1.65
N ASP A 112 -9.35 -19.58 -1.87
CA ASP A 112 -9.07 -20.78 -1.06
C ASP A 112 -8.78 -20.41 0.40
N GLU A 113 -8.19 -19.23 0.63
CA GLU A 113 -7.94 -18.64 1.96
C GLU A 113 -9.14 -17.85 2.54
N GLY A 114 -10.30 -17.90 1.86
CA GLY A 114 -11.52 -17.24 2.30
C GLY A 114 -11.52 -15.71 2.11
N VAL A 115 -10.64 -15.20 1.23
CA VAL A 115 -10.57 -13.78 0.90
C VAL A 115 -11.51 -13.47 -0.27
N GLU A 116 -12.37 -12.47 -0.11
CA GLU A 116 -13.18 -11.94 -1.20
C GLU A 116 -12.27 -11.20 -2.20
N VAL A 117 -12.53 -11.42 -3.49
CA VAL A 117 -11.75 -10.78 -4.56
C VAL A 117 -12.62 -9.82 -5.34
N LEU A 118 -12.28 -8.54 -5.26
CA LEU A 118 -12.84 -7.47 -6.07
C LEU A 118 -11.95 -7.25 -7.30
N VAL A 119 -12.52 -7.37 -8.48
CA VAL A 119 -11.76 -7.17 -9.74
C VAL A 119 -11.98 -5.76 -10.24
N ARG A 120 -10.89 -5.00 -10.39
CA ARG A 120 -10.88 -3.64 -10.93
C ARG A 120 -11.41 -3.66 -12.37
N LYS A 121 -12.19 -2.64 -12.73
CA LYS A 121 -12.63 -2.41 -14.13
C LYS A 121 -11.42 -2.34 -15.07
N PRO A 122 -11.59 -2.80 -16.33
CA PRO A 122 -10.53 -2.77 -17.33
C PRO A 122 -10.11 -1.33 -17.65
N ASP A 123 -9.00 -1.22 -18.38
CA ASP A 123 -8.50 0.03 -18.95
C ASP A 123 -9.57 0.65 -19.87
N PRO A 124 -10.08 1.87 -19.59
CA PRO A 124 -11.13 2.50 -20.38
C PRO A 124 -10.60 3.30 -21.59
N TYR A 125 -9.28 3.37 -21.77
CA TYR A 125 -8.66 4.24 -22.77
C TYR A 125 -8.53 3.56 -24.14
N ASP A 126 -8.44 4.36 -25.20
CA ASP A 126 -8.22 3.92 -26.57
C ASP A 126 -7.06 4.74 -27.19
N PRO A 127 -5.93 4.13 -27.53
CA PRO A 127 -5.61 2.72 -27.27
C PRO A 127 -5.40 2.43 -25.76
N PRO A 128 -5.70 1.21 -25.31
CA PRO A 128 -5.48 0.82 -23.92
C PRO A 128 -3.97 0.74 -23.61
N TYR A 129 -3.56 1.17 -22.41
CA TYR A 129 -2.13 1.30 -22.07
C TYR A 129 -1.75 1.00 -20.62
N GLN A 130 -2.72 0.78 -19.74
CA GLN A 130 -2.46 0.67 -18.30
C GLN A 130 -1.88 -0.70 -17.90
N VAL A 131 -0.80 -1.13 -18.53
CA VAL A 131 -0.16 -2.45 -18.28
C VAL A 131 0.39 -2.63 -16.85
N LYS A 132 0.48 -1.55 -16.08
CA LYS A 132 0.88 -1.59 -14.67
C LYS A 132 -0.29 -1.54 -13.69
N ALA A 133 -1.52 -1.48 -14.19
CA ALA A 133 -2.73 -1.52 -13.37
C ALA A 133 -2.90 -2.83 -12.59
N ILE A 134 -2.15 -3.88 -12.94
CA ILE A 134 -2.03 -5.10 -12.15
C ILE A 134 -1.52 -4.84 -10.72
N TYR A 135 -0.86 -3.71 -10.47
CA TYR A 135 -0.37 -3.31 -9.16
C TYR A 135 -1.39 -2.42 -8.45
N THR A 136 -2.49 -3.02 -8.02
CA THR A 136 -3.65 -2.34 -7.45
C THR A 136 -3.41 -1.69 -6.10
N ASP A 137 -2.46 -2.18 -5.32
CA ASP A 137 -2.04 -1.58 -4.04
C ASP A 137 -1.50 -0.16 -4.20
N ASP A 138 -0.90 0.14 -5.36
CA ASP A 138 -0.33 1.46 -5.61
C ASP A 138 -1.40 2.54 -5.88
N VAL A 139 -2.59 2.19 -6.41
CA VAL A 139 -3.59 3.16 -6.88
C VAL A 139 -4.71 3.43 -5.87
N CYS A 140 -4.87 2.57 -4.87
CA CYS A 140 -5.74 2.85 -3.73
C CYS A 140 -5.12 2.31 -2.45
N HIS A 141 -5.35 3.03 -1.36
CA HIS A 141 -4.79 2.65 -0.07
C HIS A 141 -5.77 2.98 1.05
N ALA A 142 -5.76 2.16 2.10
CA ALA A 142 -6.72 2.30 3.19
C ALA A 142 -6.54 3.63 3.95
N ALA A 143 -7.65 4.33 4.17
CA ALA A 143 -7.76 5.34 5.22
C ALA A 143 -8.00 4.66 6.58
N VAL A 144 -8.39 5.40 7.61
CA VAL A 144 -8.88 4.77 8.86
C VAL A 144 -10.12 3.95 8.56
N TYR A 145 -11.03 4.52 7.79
CA TYR A 145 -12.24 3.88 7.26
C TYR A 145 -12.33 4.15 5.77
N GLY A 146 -12.67 3.13 4.98
CA GLY A 146 -12.76 3.24 3.53
C GLY A 146 -11.42 3.37 2.83
N GLN A 147 -11.44 3.81 1.59
CA GLN A 147 -10.27 3.89 0.71
C GLN A 147 -9.98 5.32 0.26
N ILE A 148 -8.70 5.61 0.06
CA ILE A 148 -8.21 6.83 -0.62
C ILE A 148 -7.69 6.40 -1.99
N VAL A 149 -8.22 7.01 -3.04
CA VAL A 149 -7.72 6.78 -4.41
C VAL A 149 -6.52 7.68 -4.67
N LEU A 150 -5.43 7.08 -5.15
CA LEU A 150 -4.15 7.73 -5.30
C LEU A 150 -3.89 8.12 -6.75
N ARG A 151 -3.20 9.24 -6.95
CA ARG A 151 -2.84 9.72 -8.27
C ARG A 151 -1.42 9.34 -8.62
N MET A 152 -1.30 8.51 -9.67
CA MET A 152 -0.05 7.90 -10.08
C MET A 152 0.95 8.89 -10.67
N TYR A 153 2.25 8.67 -10.43
CA TYR A 153 3.33 9.48 -11.00
C TYR A 153 3.62 9.14 -12.46
N ASP A 154 3.85 7.85 -12.76
CA ASP A 154 4.30 7.43 -14.09
C ASP A 154 3.22 7.62 -15.15
N TYR A 155 3.63 8.06 -16.36
CA TYR A 155 2.71 8.27 -17.49
C TYR A 155 1.94 7.01 -17.86
N ILE A 156 2.57 5.85 -17.82
CA ILE A 156 1.96 4.54 -18.13
C ILE A 156 0.83 4.18 -17.16
N ARG A 157 0.76 4.87 -16.02
CA ARG A 157 -0.21 4.62 -14.96
C ARG A 157 -1.23 5.75 -14.79
N LYS A 158 -1.08 6.84 -15.55
CA LYS A 158 -2.01 7.97 -15.48
C LYS A 158 -3.43 7.51 -15.83
N GLY A 159 -4.39 7.94 -15.03
CA GLY A 159 -5.80 7.60 -15.21
C GLY A 159 -6.21 6.27 -14.59
N GLU A 160 -5.30 5.50 -13.96
CA GLU A 160 -5.67 4.29 -13.20
C GLU A 160 -6.67 4.60 -12.08
N GLU A 161 -6.66 5.82 -11.56
CA GLU A 161 -7.57 6.31 -10.52
C GLU A 161 -9.05 6.24 -10.94
N VAL A 162 -9.36 6.45 -12.22
CA VAL A 162 -10.76 6.51 -12.70
C VAL A 162 -11.47 5.17 -12.59
N PRO A 163 -11.01 4.07 -13.24
CA PRO A 163 -11.67 2.78 -13.11
C PRO A 163 -11.53 2.18 -11.70
N THR A 164 -10.51 2.56 -10.94
CA THR A 164 -10.38 2.16 -9.54
C THR A 164 -11.48 2.78 -8.69
N TYR A 165 -11.67 4.10 -8.79
CA TYR A 165 -12.77 4.79 -8.11
C TYR A 165 -14.13 4.19 -8.46
N GLN A 166 -14.40 3.95 -9.75
CA GLN A 166 -15.66 3.36 -10.20
C GLN A 166 -15.89 1.96 -9.61
N THR A 167 -14.83 1.15 -9.56
CA THR A 167 -14.91 -0.21 -8.98
C THR A 167 -15.26 -0.16 -7.50
N LEU A 168 -14.57 0.68 -6.73
CA LEU A 168 -14.80 0.83 -5.29
C LEU A 168 -16.23 1.34 -5.02
N ALA A 169 -16.66 2.37 -5.75
CA ALA A 169 -18.00 2.96 -5.58
C ALA A 169 -19.11 1.96 -5.91
N GLU A 170 -18.99 1.18 -6.98
CA GLU A 170 -19.95 0.14 -7.35
C GLU A 170 -19.99 -1.02 -6.37
N ALA A 171 -18.84 -1.33 -5.73
CA ALA A 171 -18.78 -2.32 -4.66
C ALA A 171 -19.40 -1.81 -3.34
N GLY A 172 -19.78 -0.54 -3.26
CA GLY A 172 -20.27 0.10 -2.05
C GLY A 172 -19.16 0.50 -1.07
N CYS A 173 -17.90 0.47 -1.49
CA CYS A 173 -16.78 0.88 -0.64
C CYS A 173 -16.73 2.41 -0.55
N PRO A 174 -16.70 3.00 0.66
CA PRO A 174 -16.53 4.43 0.83
C PRO A 174 -15.18 4.90 0.26
N VAL A 175 -15.20 5.74 -0.76
CA VAL A 175 -14.01 6.48 -1.19
C VAL A 175 -14.00 7.80 -0.42
N VAL A 176 -13.21 7.85 0.64
CA VAL A 176 -13.21 8.95 1.61
C VAL A 176 -12.31 10.12 1.20
N GLY A 177 -11.56 9.93 0.15
CA GLY A 177 -10.76 10.99 -0.45
C GLY A 177 -10.01 10.55 -1.71
N MET A 178 -9.46 11.53 -2.40
CA MET A 178 -8.60 11.32 -3.56
C MET A 178 -7.41 12.26 -3.51
N VAL A 179 -6.25 11.79 -3.95
CA VAL A 179 -5.10 12.65 -4.24
C VAL A 179 -5.32 13.28 -5.61
N VAL A 180 -5.36 14.61 -5.67
CA VAL A 180 -5.74 15.36 -6.87
C VAL A 180 -4.77 16.51 -7.21
N GLY A 181 -5.00 17.15 -8.33
CA GLY A 181 -4.20 18.29 -8.80
C GLY A 181 -2.75 17.89 -9.07
N ASN A 182 -1.81 18.64 -8.52
CA ASN A 182 -0.38 18.35 -8.64
C ASN A 182 0.13 17.36 -7.57
N GLY A 183 -0.73 16.91 -6.65
CA GLY A 183 -0.42 15.86 -5.71
C GLY A 183 -0.24 14.51 -6.44
N MET A 184 0.75 13.72 -6.04
CA MET A 184 0.99 12.36 -6.50
C MET A 184 1.36 11.49 -5.32
N ALA A 185 0.77 10.29 -5.24
CA ALA A 185 1.07 9.31 -4.23
C ALA A 185 0.82 7.91 -4.81
N GLU A 186 1.59 6.94 -4.33
CA GLU A 186 1.45 5.52 -4.64
C GLU A 186 1.51 4.71 -3.34
N GLY A 187 0.70 3.67 -3.22
CA GLY A 187 0.60 2.84 -2.02
C GLY A 187 1.92 2.25 -1.57
N GLY A 188 2.82 1.92 -2.50
CA GLY A 188 4.17 1.45 -2.17
C GLY A 188 5.04 2.43 -1.37
N SER A 189 4.59 3.67 -1.16
CA SER A 189 5.24 4.66 -0.29
C SER A 189 4.49 4.89 1.04
N ILE A 190 3.40 4.18 1.29
CA ILE A 190 2.52 4.36 2.43
C ILE A 190 2.39 3.01 3.14
N GLY A 191 2.43 2.99 4.46
CA GLY A 191 2.30 1.74 5.23
C GLY A 191 1.70 1.96 6.61
N TRP A 192 0.62 1.26 6.91
CA TRP A 192 0.09 1.12 8.24
C TRP A 192 0.93 0.12 9.02
N LEU A 193 1.48 0.53 10.15
CA LEU A 193 2.22 -0.35 11.06
C LEU A 193 1.27 -1.07 12.01
N ASP A 194 0.27 -0.34 12.46
CA ASP A 194 -0.90 -0.78 13.20
C ASP A 194 -2.03 0.22 12.97
N GLU A 195 -3.18 0.04 13.63
CA GLU A 195 -4.35 0.89 13.43
C GLU A 195 -4.17 2.37 13.83
N LYS A 196 -3.08 2.71 14.53
CA LYS A 196 -2.79 4.07 15.03
C LYS A 196 -1.50 4.67 14.48
N HIS A 197 -0.65 3.89 13.80
CA HIS A 197 0.63 4.36 13.31
C HIS A 197 0.75 4.17 11.79
N LEU A 198 0.91 5.28 11.10
CA LEU A 198 1.04 5.35 9.65
C LEU A 198 2.36 5.99 9.23
N ILE A 199 3.12 5.29 8.40
CA ILE A 199 4.34 5.84 7.79
C ILE A 199 4.08 6.20 6.34
N ILE A 200 4.56 7.38 5.93
CA ILE A 200 4.58 7.85 4.56
C ILE A 200 6.02 8.18 4.17
N ALA A 201 6.51 7.54 3.11
CA ALA A 201 7.85 7.77 2.59
C ALA A 201 7.89 8.89 1.56
N VAL A 202 8.74 9.86 1.77
CA VAL A 202 9.12 10.83 0.75
C VAL A 202 10.39 10.34 0.06
N HIS A 203 10.31 10.12 -1.24
CA HIS A 203 11.48 9.80 -2.05
C HIS A 203 12.13 11.09 -2.55
N TYR A 204 13.25 11.48 -1.96
CA TYR A 204 14.09 12.54 -2.54
C TYR A 204 15.07 11.93 -3.55
N PRO A 205 15.34 12.65 -4.68
CA PRO A 205 16.43 12.24 -5.57
C PRO A 205 17.73 12.23 -4.76
N ARG A 206 18.53 11.21 -4.93
CA ARG A 206 19.89 11.23 -4.40
C ARG A 206 20.63 12.41 -5.04
N ALA A 207 21.15 13.31 -4.22
CA ALA A 207 21.85 14.52 -4.66
C ALA A 207 23.05 14.27 -5.59
N ASN A 208 23.51 13.02 -5.73
CA ASN A 208 24.71 12.63 -6.48
C ASN A 208 24.48 11.53 -7.53
N THR A 209 23.25 11.16 -7.85
CA THR A 209 22.97 10.20 -8.93
C THR A 209 22.26 10.91 -10.06
N GLN A 210 22.81 10.81 -11.27
CA GLN A 210 22.17 11.30 -12.51
C GLN A 210 20.98 10.42 -12.93
N GLU A 211 20.67 9.39 -12.16
CA GLU A 211 19.45 8.62 -12.37
C GLU A 211 18.26 9.45 -11.88
N PRO A 212 17.28 9.72 -12.75
CA PRO A 212 16.00 10.24 -12.31
C PRO A 212 15.45 9.22 -11.32
N GLY A 213 15.50 9.54 -10.03
CA GLY A 213 14.90 8.71 -9.00
C GLY A 213 13.46 8.40 -9.41
N VAL A 214 13.02 7.17 -9.23
CA VAL A 214 11.63 6.81 -9.48
C VAL A 214 10.80 7.58 -8.45
N TRP A 215 10.25 8.69 -8.89
CA TRP A 215 9.37 9.53 -8.11
C TRP A 215 8.02 8.82 -8.06
N ARG A 216 7.74 8.17 -6.94
CA ARG A 216 6.43 7.53 -6.75
C ARG A 216 5.41 8.47 -6.14
N ALA A 217 5.87 9.57 -5.55
CA ALA A 217 5.03 10.50 -4.83
C ALA A 217 5.71 11.86 -4.71
N ASN A 218 4.93 12.89 -4.37
CA ASN A 218 5.45 14.18 -3.98
C ASN A 218 4.84 14.64 -2.65
N GLU A 219 5.43 15.70 -2.08
CA GLU A 219 4.98 16.24 -0.80
C GLU A 219 3.48 16.60 -0.79
N TRP A 220 2.98 17.17 -1.87
CA TRP A 220 1.57 17.55 -1.97
C TRP A 220 0.62 16.34 -1.93
N GLY A 221 0.99 15.24 -2.56
CA GLY A 221 0.21 14.00 -2.50
C GLY A 221 0.22 13.41 -1.09
N HIS A 222 1.38 13.35 -0.45
CA HIS A 222 1.52 12.86 0.91
C HIS A 222 0.76 13.72 1.94
N LEU A 223 0.82 15.04 1.82
CA LEU A 223 0.07 15.95 2.70
C LEU A 223 -1.44 15.82 2.51
N GLN A 224 -1.92 15.62 1.28
CA GLN A 224 -3.33 15.35 1.03
C GLN A 224 -3.77 14.05 1.70
N TYR A 225 -3.00 12.97 1.52
CA TYR A 225 -3.28 11.68 2.15
C TYR A 225 -3.31 11.80 3.69
N ALA A 226 -2.27 12.36 4.28
CA ALA A 226 -2.16 12.56 5.73
C ALA A 226 -3.33 13.39 6.29
N LYS A 227 -3.77 14.43 5.56
CA LYS A 227 -4.90 15.26 5.96
C LYS A 227 -6.22 14.47 5.96
N ILE A 228 -6.45 13.62 4.97
CA ILE A 228 -7.65 12.78 4.90
C ILE A 228 -7.69 11.80 6.08
N VAL A 229 -6.56 11.14 6.39
CA VAL A 229 -6.46 10.21 7.52
C VAL A 229 -6.73 10.93 8.83
N ARG A 230 -6.05 12.06 9.10
CA ARG A 230 -6.22 12.84 10.34
C ARG A 230 -7.61 13.47 10.48
N ALA A 231 -8.31 13.69 9.37
CA ALA A 231 -9.69 14.18 9.42
C ALA A 231 -10.67 13.10 9.89
N GLN A 232 -10.35 11.82 9.72
CA GLN A 232 -11.14 10.71 10.22
C GLN A 232 -10.79 10.37 11.67
N ASP A 233 -9.50 10.34 11.99
CA ASP A 233 -9.00 10.07 13.33
C ASP A 233 -7.76 10.94 13.61
N PRO A 234 -7.91 12.00 14.43
CA PRO A 234 -6.80 12.89 14.77
C PRO A 234 -5.74 12.24 15.70
N GLU A 235 -6.05 11.09 16.29
CA GLU A 235 -5.12 10.34 17.15
C GLU A 235 -4.15 9.45 16.37
N VAL A 236 -4.35 9.30 15.06
CA VAL A 236 -3.39 8.56 14.22
C VAL A 236 -2.07 9.32 14.12
N ASP A 237 -0.99 8.70 14.58
CA ASP A 237 0.37 9.20 14.38
C ASP A 237 0.79 8.97 12.92
N VAL A 238 0.71 10.03 12.14
CA VAL A 238 1.15 10.03 10.73
C VAL A 238 2.55 10.58 10.64
N ARG A 239 3.53 9.72 10.34
CA ARG A 239 4.94 10.11 10.17
C ARG A 239 5.32 10.15 8.71
N ILE A 240 5.70 11.35 8.26
CA ILE A 240 6.25 11.57 6.91
C ILE A 240 7.77 11.53 7.04
N MET A 241 8.39 10.54 6.44
CA MET A 241 9.83 10.30 6.58
C MET A 241 10.55 10.38 5.23
N SER A 242 11.76 10.93 5.24
CA SER A 242 12.63 10.85 4.07
C SER A 242 13.19 9.43 3.96
N GLY A 243 12.87 8.74 2.87
CA GLY A 243 13.42 7.42 2.58
C GLY A 243 14.59 7.49 1.61
N TYR A 244 15.67 6.77 1.89
CA TYR A 244 16.71 6.51 0.91
C TYR A 244 16.22 5.54 -0.15
N GLY A 245 15.67 6.07 -1.26
CA GLY A 245 15.08 5.27 -2.32
C GLY A 245 13.81 4.52 -1.87
N SER A 246 13.34 3.55 -2.62
CA SER A 246 12.18 2.68 -2.30
C SER A 246 12.35 1.82 -1.03
N ARG A 247 13.21 2.24 -0.10
CA ARG A 247 13.67 1.46 1.03
C ARG A 247 13.10 1.93 2.35
N LEU A 248 11.84 2.33 2.39
CA LEU A 248 11.11 2.23 3.63
C LEU A 248 10.92 0.75 3.89
N GLY A 249 11.86 0.22 4.56
CA GLY A 249 11.88 -1.17 4.78
C GLY A 249 10.79 -1.70 5.71
N VAL A 250 9.99 -0.85 6.33
CA VAL A 250 8.88 -1.22 7.22
C VAL A 250 7.55 -1.15 6.49
N THR A 251 7.58 -1.01 5.18
CA THR A 251 6.34 -1.06 4.43
C THR A 251 5.68 -2.43 4.59
N HIS A 252 4.40 -2.41 4.56
CA HIS A 252 3.40 -3.44 4.68
C HIS A 252 3.79 -4.86 4.21
N TYR A 253 4.66 -5.01 3.23
CA TYR A 253 5.08 -6.32 2.71
C TYR A 253 6.24 -6.98 3.47
N ARG A 254 6.66 -6.42 4.61
CA ARG A 254 7.73 -7.00 5.43
C ARG A 254 7.30 -7.39 6.83
N MET A 255 6.16 -6.91 7.26
CA MET A 255 5.55 -7.36 8.50
C MET A 255 5.08 -8.81 8.35
N ILE A 256 5.24 -9.58 9.39
CA ILE A 256 4.74 -10.95 9.49
C ILE A 256 3.83 -11.13 10.70
N ASP A 257 4.00 -10.27 11.68
CA ASP A 257 3.20 -10.21 12.89
C ASP A 257 3.18 -8.79 13.43
N ARG A 258 2.38 -8.53 14.47
CA ARG A 258 2.33 -7.24 15.14
C ARG A 258 3.72 -6.85 15.62
N HIS A 259 4.15 -5.65 15.26
CA HIS A 259 5.47 -5.10 15.58
C HIS A 259 6.66 -6.02 15.22
N THR A 260 6.46 -6.91 14.25
CA THR A 260 7.51 -7.83 13.79
C THR A 260 7.66 -7.79 12.29
N SER A 261 8.86 -7.51 11.81
CA SER A 261 9.15 -7.47 10.37
C SER A 261 10.36 -8.31 9.95
N VAL A 262 10.26 -8.88 8.75
CA VAL A 262 11.34 -9.65 8.10
C VAL A 262 12.26 -8.69 7.36
N GLN A 263 13.29 -8.19 8.05
CA GLN A 263 14.17 -7.17 7.51
C GLN A 263 15.47 -6.99 8.26
N ASP A 264 16.51 -6.56 7.53
CA ASP A 264 17.76 -6.09 8.13
C ASP A 264 17.66 -4.59 8.48
N PRO A 265 17.61 -4.20 9.77
CA PRO A 265 17.52 -2.81 10.21
C PRO A 265 18.71 -1.95 9.76
N LYS A 266 19.88 -2.55 9.46
CA LYS A 266 21.03 -1.82 8.92
C LYS A 266 20.80 -1.25 7.51
N ARG A 267 19.74 -1.69 6.85
CA ARG A 267 19.34 -1.23 5.50
C ARG A 267 18.21 -0.21 5.53
N MET A 268 17.76 0.17 6.72
CA MET A 268 16.69 1.14 6.94
C MET A 268 17.24 2.53 7.31
N GLU A 269 16.35 3.52 7.36
CA GLU A 269 16.66 4.82 7.92
C GLU A 269 16.92 4.71 9.44
N PRO A 270 18.10 5.11 9.94
CA PRO A 270 18.45 4.90 11.36
C PRO A 270 17.48 5.54 12.37
N LEU A 271 16.92 6.71 12.05
CA LEU A 271 15.94 7.36 12.92
C LEU A 271 14.62 6.59 12.98
N LEU A 272 14.22 5.98 11.87
CA LEU A 272 13.05 5.10 11.83
C LEU A 272 13.28 3.86 12.68
N VAL A 273 14.42 3.19 12.52
CA VAL A 273 14.77 2.01 13.32
C VAL A 273 14.73 2.34 14.81
N LYS A 274 15.40 3.44 15.20
CA LYS A 274 15.42 3.87 16.60
C LYS A 274 14.01 4.10 17.16
N TRP A 275 13.15 4.76 16.42
CA TRP A 275 11.77 5.00 16.83
C TRP A 275 10.98 3.69 16.97
N LEU A 276 11.07 2.79 16.00
CA LEU A 276 10.40 1.50 16.03
C LEU A 276 10.82 0.66 17.24
N GLU A 277 12.14 0.60 17.53
CA GLU A 277 12.67 -0.15 18.66
C GLU A 277 12.34 0.50 20.02
N SER A 278 12.39 1.86 20.12
CA SER A 278 12.27 2.54 21.41
C SER A 278 10.83 2.89 21.81
N GLU A 279 9.92 3.07 20.85
CA GLU A 279 8.55 3.54 21.12
C GLU A 279 7.47 2.53 20.71
N MET A 280 7.79 1.58 19.82
CA MET A 280 6.82 0.60 19.32
C MET A 280 7.15 -0.85 19.68
N ASP A 281 8.19 -1.07 20.48
CA ASP A 281 8.66 -2.43 20.85
C ASP A 281 8.80 -3.35 19.61
N TRP A 282 9.46 -2.81 18.58
CA TRP A 282 9.52 -3.46 17.26
C TRP A 282 10.64 -4.49 17.17
N SER A 283 10.33 -5.65 16.63
CA SER A 283 11.27 -6.75 16.40
C SER A 283 11.64 -6.89 14.93
N PHE A 284 12.94 -7.09 14.68
CA PHE A 284 13.46 -7.37 13.34
C PHE A 284 13.98 -8.79 13.25
N VAL A 285 13.39 -9.60 12.37
CA VAL A 285 13.86 -10.93 12.03
C VAL A 285 14.69 -10.82 10.75
N VAL A 286 16.03 -10.95 10.89
CA VAL A 286 16.96 -10.70 9.78
C VAL A 286 17.17 -11.98 8.96
N PRO A 287 16.73 -11.99 7.67
CA PRO A 287 16.96 -13.14 6.81
C PRO A 287 18.44 -13.26 6.43
N PRO A 288 19.00 -14.49 6.36
CA PRO A 288 20.33 -14.73 5.81
C PRO A 288 20.44 -14.24 4.36
N ASP A 289 21.64 -13.84 3.95
CA ASP A 289 21.82 -13.30 2.58
C ASP A 289 21.57 -14.35 1.48
N ASP A 290 21.77 -15.62 1.75
CA ASP A 290 21.61 -16.71 0.80
C ASP A 290 20.16 -17.11 0.52
N VAL A 291 19.19 -16.60 1.28
CA VAL A 291 17.75 -16.81 1.01
C VAL A 291 17.19 -15.85 -0.05
N TYR A 292 17.99 -14.85 -0.42
CA TYR A 292 17.60 -13.92 -1.48
C TYR A 292 18.12 -14.35 -2.83
N SER A 293 17.32 -14.14 -3.87
CA SER A 293 17.79 -14.06 -5.26
C SER A 293 17.92 -12.60 -5.68
N VAL A 294 18.70 -12.37 -6.74
CA VAL A 294 18.86 -11.02 -7.32
C VAL A 294 18.31 -11.08 -8.75
N ASP A 295 17.38 -10.20 -9.07
CA ASP A 295 16.84 -10.11 -10.43
C ASP A 295 17.77 -9.34 -11.39
N ALA A 296 17.41 -9.29 -12.66
CA ALA A 296 18.20 -8.61 -13.69
C ALA A 296 18.36 -7.09 -13.46
N SER A 297 17.52 -6.48 -12.62
CA SER A 297 17.63 -5.07 -12.21
C SER A 297 18.53 -4.87 -10.99
N GLY A 298 19.09 -5.93 -10.43
CA GLY A 298 19.86 -5.91 -9.18
C GLY A 298 18.97 -5.85 -7.92
N SER A 299 17.67 -6.02 -8.06
CA SER A 299 16.75 -6.03 -6.92
C SER A 299 16.72 -7.39 -6.23
N ARG A 300 16.70 -7.38 -4.91
CA ARG A 300 16.59 -8.61 -4.10
C ARG A 300 15.14 -9.09 -4.07
N VAL A 301 14.93 -10.36 -4.38
CA VAL A 301 13.66 -11.07 -4.25
C VAL A 301 13.81 -12.12 -3.14
N GLY A 302 12.90 -12.12 -2.19
CA GLY A 302 13.04 -13.02 -1.03
C GLY A 302 11.89 -12.85 -0.02
N PRO A 303 12.12 -13.20 1.25
CA PRO A 303 11.06 -13.42 2.25
C PRO A 303 10.10 -12.23 2.47
N GLY A 304 10.56 -11.00 2.22
CA GLY A 304 9.76 -9.80 2.44
C GLY A 304 8.92 -9.35 1.24
N THR A 305 8.53 -10.23 0.31
CA THR A 305 7.78 -9.84 -0.91
C THR A 305 6.36 -10.41 -0.96
N GLY A 306 5.90 -11.07 0.11
CA GLY A 306 4.58 -11.71 0.19
C GLY A 306 3.44 -10.76 0.57
N VAL A 307 2.23 -11.28 0.57
CA VAL A 307 1.02 -10.65 1.12
C VAL A 307 0.70 -11.32 2.45
N VAL A 308 0.57 -10.55 3.51
CA VAL A 308 0.11 -11.09 4.80
C VAL A 308 -1.37 -11.39 4.71
N LEU A 309 -1.73 -12.66 4.87
CA LEU A 309 -3.13 -13.11 4.91
C LEU A 309 -3.72 -12.95 6.30
N GLU A 310 -2.95 -13.29 7.33
CA GLU A 310 -3.21 -13.07 8.74
C GLU A 310 -1.87 -13.16 9.50
N PRO A 311 -1.79 -12.81 10.79
CA PRO A 311 -0.53 -12.88 11.54
C PRO A 311 0.15 -14.24 11.38
N MET A 312 1.43 -14.23 11.07
CA MET A 312 2.26 -15.41 10.81
C MET A 312 1.80 -16.28 9.63
N LYS A 313 1.00 -15.76 8.69
CA LYS A 313 0.60 -16.44 7.46
C LYS A 313 0.73 -15.54 6.24
N VAL A 314 1.49 -15.97 5.23
CA VAL A 314 1.81 -15.15 4.05
C VAL A 314 1.56 -15.90 2.74
N LEU A 315 1.06 -15.18 1.74
CA LEU A 315 0.98 -15.63 0.35
C LEU A 315 2.23 -15.13 -0.39
N VAL A 316 2.98 -16.05 -1.01
CA VAL A 316 4.21 -15.72 -1.75
C VAL A 316 4.19 -16.32 -3.16
N PRO A 317 4.91 -15.71 -4.13
CA PRO A 317 5.08 -16.34 -5.43
C PRO A 317 5.96 -17.59 -5.32
N THR A 318 5.69 -18.60 -6.14
CA THR A 318 6.60 -19.74 -6.35
C THR A 318 7.97 -19.28 -6.87
N GLY A 319 8.94 -20.17 -6.87
CA GLY A 319 10.28 -19.92 -7.42
C GLY A 319 11.30 -19.34 -6.44
N THR A 320 10.95 -19.20 -5.16
CA THR A 320 11.88 -18.76 -4.10
C THR A 320 11.99 -19.79 -2.96
N PRO A 321 12.35 -21.06 -3.23
CA PRO A 321 12.24 -22.15 -2.24
C PRO A 321 13.12 -21.97 -0.99
N LYS A 322 14.23 -21.25 -1.09
CA LYS A 322 15.05 -20.91 0.09
C LYS A 322 14.34 -19.91 1.00
N ALA A 323 13.66 -18.92 0.41
CA ALA A 323 12.90 -17.94 1.17
C ALA A 323 11.69 -18.58 1.85
N THR A 324 10.94 -19.44 1.14
CA THR A 324 9.83 -20.22 1.69
C THR A 324 10.28 -21.05 2.90
N LYS A 325 11.30 -21.91 2.72
CA LYS A 325 11.82 -22.75 3.82
C LYS A 325 12.32 -21.94 5.01
N TRP A 326 12.89 -20.78 4.77
CA TRP A 326 13.35 -19.95 5.86
C TRP A 326 12.17 -19.32 6.62
N LEU A 327 11.14 -18.84 5.94
CA LEU A 327 9.90 -18.35 6.57
C LEU A 327 9.26 -19.45 7.42
N GLU A 328 9.13 -20.66 6.89
CA GLU A 328 8.60 -21.83 7.63
C GLU A 328 9.46 -22.13 8.88
N SER A 329 10.80 -21.98 8.77
CA SER A 329 11.71 -22.25 9.89
C SER A 329 11.58 -21.28 11.06
N ILE A 330 11.00 -20.10 10.83
CA ILE A 330 10.68 -19.11 11.88
C ILE A 330 9.19 -19.12 12.27
N GLY A 331 8.45 -20.16 11.85
CA GLY A 331 7.06 -20.41 12.25
C GLY A 331 6.00 -19.72 11.39
N VAL A 332 6.38 -19.12 10.25
CA VAL A 332 5.42 -18.50 9.31
C VAL A 332 4.80 -19.59 8.44
N GLU A 333 3.48 -19.64 8.39
CA GLU A 333 2.74 -20.46 7.41
C GLU A 333 2.84 -19.80 6.02
N VAL A 334 3.28 -20.58 5.03
CA VAL A 334 3.51 -20.06 3.67
C VAL A 334 2.57 -20.72 2.68
N VAL A 335 1.78 -19.89 2.00
CA VAL A 335 0.96 -20.28 0.85
C VAL A 335 1.69 -19.87 -0.42
N GLU A 336 2.09 -20.83 -1.25
CA GLU A 336 2.79 -20.56 -2.51
C GLU A 336 1.80 -20.52 -3.68
N VAL A 337 1.99 -19.57 -4.61
CA VAL A 337 1.19 -19.43 -5.82
C VAL A 337 2.04 -19.15 -7.05
N GLU A 338 1.76 -19.87 -8.15
CA GLU A 338 2.40 -19.58 -9.44
C GLU A 338 1.79 -18.32 -10.06
N CYS A 339 2.56 -17.24 -10.01
CA CYS A 339 2.21 -15.94 -10.57
C CYS A 339 3.44 -15.18 -11.11
N SER A 340 4.47 -15.92 -11.55
CA SER A 340 5.78 -15.39 -11.91
C SER A 340 5.76 -14.37 -13.06
N SER A 341 4.80 -14.41 -13.98
CA SER A 341 4.67 -13.39 -15.03
C SER A 341 4.18 -12.04 -14.53
N LEU A 342 3.49 -12.01 -13.37
CA LEU A 342 2.96 -10.78 -12.78
C LEU A 342 4.00 -10.05 -11.93
N VAL A 343 4.99 -10.77 -11.40
CA VAL A 343 5.89 -10.31 -10.36
C VAL A 343 7.37 -10.44 -10.74
N ARG A 344 8.25 -9.93 -9.89
CA ARG A 344 9.70 -10.13 -10.02
C ARG A 344 10.08 -11.62 -9.96
N PRO A 345 11.10 -12.05 -10.69
CA PRO A 345 12.05 -11.23 -11.47
C PRO A 345 11.58 -10.83 -12.88
N ARG A 346 10.45 -11.34 -13.36
CA ARG A 346 9.96 -11.12 -14.74
C ARG A 346 9.27 -9.76 -14.91
N ASN A 347 8.58 -9.25 -13.88
CA ASN A 347 7.92 -7.95 -13.90
C ASN A 347 8.48 -7.02 -12.80
N SER A 348 8.06 -5.77 -12.73
CA SER A 348 8.68 -4.77 -11.86
C SER A 348 8.18 -4.77 -10.40
N GLY A 349 7.02 -5.37 -10.11
CA GLY A 349 6.39 -5.40 -8.80
C GLY A 349 6.58 -6.70 -8.03
N SER A 350 6.01 -6.77 -6.83
CA SER A 350 5.84 -8.00 -6.04
C SER A 350 4.38 -8.43 -6.04
N ILE A 351 4.09 -9.63 -5.53
CA ILE A 351 2.70 -10.08 -5.35
C ILE A 351 1.90 -9.14 -4.44
N HIS A 352 2.56 -8.51 -3.47
CA HIS A 352 1.96 -7.50 -2.63
C HIS A 352 1.43 -6.32 -3.45
N CYS A 353 2.20 -5.82 -4.41
CA CYS A 353 1.77 -4.72 -5.27
C CYS A 353 0.49 -5.07 -6.06
N CYS A 354 0.26 -6.35 -6.35
CA CYS A 354 -0.94 -6.85 -7.05
C CYS A 354 -2.18 -6.95 -6.15
N ALA A 355 -2.10 -6.56 -4.87
CA ALA A 355 -3.09 -6.85 -3.85
C ALA A 355 -3.49 -5.60 -3.05
N GLY A 356 -4.37 -4.78 -3.59
CA GLY A 356 -4.93 -3.65 -2.84
C GLY A 356 -5.80 -4.14 -1.68
N SER A 357 -5.39 -3.95 -0.44
CA SER A 357 -6.17 -4.36 0.74
C SER A 357 -7.40 -3.48 0.91
N ILE A 358 -8.59 -4.08 0.84
CA ILE A 358 -9.87 -3.37 0.95
C ILE A 358 -10.54 -3.57 2.31
N ILE A 359 -10.48 -4.80 2.84
CA ILE A 359 -10.97 -5.12 4.16
C ILE A 359 -9.98 -6.03 4.88
N ARG A 360 -9.62 -5.64 6.09
CA ARG A 360 -8.91 -6.47 7.06
C ARG A 360 -9.63 -6.45 8.40
N ASP A 361 -9.54 -7.53 9.15
CA ASP A 361 -9.97 -7.53 10.54
C ASP A 361 -9.07 -6.58 11.35
N SER A 362 -9.58 -6.07 12.45
CA SER A 362 -8.75 -5.40 13.45
C SER A 362 -7.67 -6.34 13.97
N GLU A 363 -6.56 -5.76 14.39
CA GLU A 363 -5.50 -6.56 15.01
C GLU A 363 -6.03 -7.25 16.27
N PRO A 364 -5.57 -8.48 16.56
CA PRO A 364 -5.88 -9.10 17.82
C PRO A 364 -5.50 -8.17 18.99
N ALA A 365 -6.39 -8.04 19.98
CA ALA A 365 -6.02 -7.38 21.23
C ALA A 365 -4.92 -8.20 21.93
N ASP A 366 -4.00 -7.49 22.61
CA ASP A 366 -2.97 -8.11 23.45
C ASP A 366 -3.57 -8.95 24.56
#